data_dbfb83a4b04f25398a7e7ce11e21f65c
#
_entry.id   dbfb83a4b04f25398a7e7ce11e21f65c
#
_cell.length_a   1.000
_cell.length_b   1.000
_cell.length_c   1.000
_cell.angle_alpha   90.00
_cell.angle_beta   90.00
_cell.angle_gamma   90.00
#
_symmetry.space_group_name_H-M   'P 1'
#
loop_
_entity.id
_entity.type
_entity.pdbx_description
1 polymer ?
#
loop_
_entity_poly.entity_id
_entity_poly.type
_entity_poly.pdbx_seq_one_letter_code
_entity_poly.pdbx_strand_id
1 'polypeptide(L)'
;MVQSLNSTVDLTVNATSYLGMASYGKAMIGDKAFEYYNDKNVSDYIQIPWSEVTGVMASVMFKGKWIPRFAIVTKNNGNFIFSTRDNKKTLRAINKYVASENMVRSLSFFQVIQRGIKALFKRK
;
A
#
# COMPACT_ATOMS: atom_id res chain seq x y z
N MET A 1 7.01 -1.19 -22.29
CA MET A 1 6.44 -1.85 -21.11
C MET A 1 7.48 -1.97 -20.02
N VAL A 2 7.15 -1.56 -18.80
CA VAL A 2 8.08 -1.66 -17.69
C VAL A 2 8.30 -3.11 -17.31
N GLN A 3 9.52 -3.43 -16.90
CA GLN A 3 9.86 -4.76 -16.42
C GLN A 3 9.72 -4.82 -14.90
N SER A 4 9.17 -5.93 -14.41
CA SER A 4 9.07 -6.16 -12.97
C SER A 4 10.45 -6.22 -12.31
N LEU A 5 10.56 -5.67 -11.11
CA LEU A 5 11.76 -5.78 -10.29
C LEU A 5 11.89 -7.17 -9.66
N ASN A 6 10.78 -7.89 -9.52
CA ASN A 6 10.75 -9.19 -8.85
C ASN A 6 11.24 -10.30 -9.76
N SER A 7 12.01 -11.22 -9.19
CA SER A 7 12.38 -12.48 -9.85
C SER A 7 11.31 -13.54 -9.62
N THR A 8 10.71 -13.52 -8.44
CA THR A 8 9.66 -14.44 -8.04
C THR A 8 8.51 -13.63 -7.45
N VAL A 9 7.28 -13.94 -7.85
CA VAL A 9 6.09 -13.24 -7.36
C VAL A 9 5.31 -14.21 -6.47
N ASP A 10 5.10 -13.80 -5.22
CA ASP A 10 4.39 -14.63 -4.24
C ASP A 10 2.89 -14.45 -4.31
N LEU A 11 2.44 -13.24 -4.68
CA LEU A 11 1.01 -12.92 -4.74
C LEU A 11 0.76 -11.88 -5.80
N THR A 12 -0.25 -12.13 -6.63
CA THR A 12 -0.83 -11.13 -7.52
C THR A 12 -2.31 -10.99 -7.17
N VAL A 13 -2.76 -9.77 -6.94
CA VAL A 13 -4.11 -9.52 -6.46
C VAL A 13 -4.64 -8.23 -7.06
N ASN A 14 -5.95 -8.21 -7.34
CA ASN A 14 -6.61 -6.99 -7.78
C ASN A 14 -6.49 -5.91 -6.72
N ALA A 15 -6.18 -4.70 -7.13
CA ALA A 15 -5.88 -3.62 -6.21
C ALA A 15 -6.39 -2.28 -6.72
N THR A 16 -6.58 -1.37 -5.78
CA THR A 16 -6.86 0.04 -6.04
C THR A 16 -5.71 0.85 -5.48
N SER A 17 -5.17 1.76 -6.29
CA SER A 17 -4.18 2.74 -5.86
C SER A 17 -4.88 4.07 -5.62
N TYR A 18 -4.53 4.73 -4.52
CA TYR A 18 -5.09 6.04 -4.16
C TYR A 18 -4.10 7.18 -4.36
N LEU A 19 -3.12 6.99 -5.23
CA LEU A 19 -2.19 8.04 -5.59
C LEU A 19 -2.89 9.01 -6.54
N GLY A 20 -3.23 10.19 -6.03
CA GLY A 20 -4.06 11.13 -6.79
C GLY A 20 -5.48 10.60 -6.94
N MET A 21 -5.95 10.50 -8.16
CA MET A 21 -7.24 9.86 -8.43
C MET A 21 -7.12 8.36 -8.28
N ALA A 22 -8.14 7.72 -7.72
CA ALA A 22 -8.14 6.28 -7.56
C ALA A 22 -8.03 5.60 -8.92
N SER A 23 -7.17 4.59 -9.01
CA SER A 23 -7.02 3.78 -10.21
C SER A 23 -7.06 2.30 -9.84
N TYR A 24 -7.43 1.47 -10.81
CA TYR A 24 -7.63 0.05 -10.59
C TYR A 24 -6.62 -0.76 -11.39
N GLY A 25 -6.07 -1.78 -10.77
CA GLY A 25 -5.06 -2.59 -11.40
C GLY A 25 -4.72 -3.81 -10.57
N LYS A 26 -3.44 -4.18 -10.60
CA LYS A 26 -2.95 -5.36 -9.90
C LYS A 26 -1.77 -5.01 -9.03
N ALA A 27 -1.79 -5.52 -7.80
CA ALA A 27 -0.65 -5.47 -6.90
C ALA A 27 0.09 -6.80 -6.98
N MET A 28 1.41 -6.71 -7.03
CA MET A 28 2.28 -7.88 -7.06
C MET A 28 3.27 -7.79 -5.90
N ILE A 29 3.27 -8.80 -5.06
CA ILE A 29 4.20 -8.90 -3.94
C ILE A 29 5.20 -10.00 -4.27
N GLY A 30 6.46 -9.64 -4.40
CA GLY A 30 7.49 -10.57 -4.79
C GLY A 30 8.76 -10.41 -3.97
N ASP A 31 9.81 -11.11 -4.41
CA ASP A 31 11.05 -11.23 -3.63
C ASP A 31 11.82 -9.91 -3.49
N LYS A 32 11.61 -8.94 -4.37
CA LYS A 32 12.39 -7.70 -4.35
C LYS A 32 11.58 -6.43 -4.14
N ALA A 33 10.28 -6.46 -4.44
CA ALA A 33 9.49 -5.24 -4.42
C ALA A 33 8.00 -5.49 -4.24
N PHE A 34 7.32 -4.45 -3.77
CA PHE A 34 5.89 -4.29 -3.93
C PHE A 34 5.66 -3.54 -5.23
N GLU A 35 4.78 -4.04 -6.08
CA GLU A 35 4.50 -3.42 -7.37
C GLU A 35 3.01 -3.27 -7.60
N TYR A 36 2.65 -2.20 -8.30
CA TYR A 36 1.28 -1.95 -8.74
C TYR A 36 1.30 -1.58 -10.21
N TYR A 37 0.40 -2.17 -10.98
CA TYR A 37 0.25 -1.90 -12.41
C TYR A 37 -1.20 -1.59 -12.73
N ASN A 38 -1.43 -0.42 -13.35
CA ASN A 38 -2.75 0.02 -13.77
C ASN A 38 -3.24 -0.85 -14.94
N ASP A 39 -4.49 -1.32 -14.87
CA ASP A 39 -5.05 -2.20 -15.90
C ASP A 39 -5.28 -1.49 -17.24
N LYS A 40 -5.51 -0.19 -17.21
CA LYS A 40 -5.86 0.59 -18.39
C LYS A 40 -4.69 1.38 -18.98
N ASN A 41 -3.72 1.73 -18.16
CA ASN A 41 -2.62 2.60 -18.57
C ASN A 41 -1.29 1.96 -18.19
N VAL A 42 -0.60 1.38 -19.17
CA VAL A 42 0.65 0.66 -18.94
C VAL A 42 1.78 1.56 -18.45
N SER A 43 1.67 2.86 -18.63
CA SER A 43 2.67 3.80 -18.13
C SER A 43 2.41 4.24 -16.69
N ASP A 44 1.27 3.88 -16.12
CA ASP A 44 0.94 4.17 -14.72
C ASP A 44 1.23 2.94 -13.87
N TYR A 45 2.39 2.94 -13.22
CA TYR A 45 2.83 1.84 -12.37
C TYR A 45 3.61 2.37 -11.18
N ILE A 46 3.70 1.56 -10.15
CA ILE A 46 4.44 1.85 -8.93
C ILE A 46 5.32 0.64 -8.62
N GLN A 47 6.60 0.86 -8.41
CA GLN A 47 7.56 -0.18 -8.03
C GLN A 47 8.31 0.29 -6.80
N ILE A 48 8.13 -0.40 -5.69
CA ILE A 48 8.73 -0.02 -4.41
C ILE A 48 9.63 -1.16 -3.92
N PRO A 49 10.95 -1.06 -4.10
CA PRO A 49 11.86 -2.07 -3.56
C PRO A 49 11.71 -2.17 -2.04
N TRP A 50 11.81 -3.36 -1.50
CA TRP A 50 11.70 -3.53 -0.04
C TRP A 50 12.73 -2.71 0.73
N SER A 51 13.90 -2.46 0.12
CA SER A 51 14.94 -1.62 0.73
C SER A 51 14.47 -0.17 0.95
N GLU A 52 13.48 0.28 0.20
CA GLU A 52 12.91 1.62 0.36
C GLU A 52 11.75 1.67 1.34
N VAL A 53 11.24 0.54 1.77
CA VAL A 53 10.08 0.48 2.67
C VAL A 53 10.55 0.59 4.11
N THR A 54 10.05 1.59 4.83
CA THR A 54 10.33 1.77 6.26
C THR A 54 9.25 1.15 7.13
N GLY A 55 8.05 0.99 6.60
CA GLY A 55 6.97 0.38 7.34
C GLY A 55 5.72 0.24 6.50
N VAL A 56 4.76 -0.47 7.07
CA VAL A 56 3.43 -0.66 6.49
C VAL A 56 2.41 -0.37 7.57
N MET A 57 1.42 0.46 7.27
CA MET A 57 0.38 0.80 8.22
C MET A 57 -0.97 0.35 7.69
N ALA A 58 -1.67 -0.46 8.46
CA ALA A 58 -2.98 -0.96 8.10
C ALA A 58 -4.07 -0.25 8.90
N SER A 59 -5.07 0.27 8.21
CA SER A 59 -6.28 0.77 8.85
C SER A 59 -7.10 -0.43 9.30
N VAL A 60 -7.49 -0.47 10.57
CA VAL A 60 -8.18 -1.62 11.15
C VAL A 60 -9.52 -1.16 11.70
N MET A 61 -10.58 -1.89 11.36
CA MET A 61 -11.93 -1.58 11.81
C MET A 61 -12.60 -2.83 12.37
N PHE A 62 -13.67 -2.64 13.12
CA PHE A 62 -14.46 -3.73 13.72
C PHE A 62 -13.58 -4.69 14.53
N LYS A 63 -12.78 -4.13 15.44
CA LYS A 63 -11.91 -4.90 16.34
C LYS A 63 -10.93 -5.81 15.58
N GLY A 64 -10.44 -5.32 14.44
CA GLY A 64 -9.48 -6.05 13.65
C GLY A 64 -10.05 -7.00 12.63
N LYS A 65 -11.36 -7.07 12.50
CA LYS A 65 -12.02 -7.98 11.55
C LYS A 65 -11.92 -7.49 10.12
N TRP A 66 -11.80 -6.18 9.91
CA TRP A 66 -11.77 -5.59 8.58
C TRP A 66 -10.61 -4.63 8.44
N ILE A 67 -9.89 -4.77 7.34
CA ILE A 67 -8.78 -3.88 6.97
C ILE A 67 -9.14 -3.28 5.60
N PRO A 68 -9.74 -2.07 5.58
CA PRO A 68 -10.16 -1.48 4.30
C PRO A 68 -8.99 -1.00 3.43
N ARG A 69 -7.90 -0.55 4.02
CA ARG A 69 -6.76 0.01 3.30
C ARG A 69 -5.48 -0.18 4.09
N PHE A 70 -4.36 -0.05 3.38
CA PHE A 70 -3.06 0.01 4.03
C PHE A 70 -2.17 0.99 3.27
N ALA A 71 -1.14 1.48 3.97
CA ALA A 71 -0.16 2.40 3.40
C ALA A 71 1.23 1.76 3.45
N ILE A 72 1.97 1.90 2.37
CA ILE A 72 3.38 1.54 2.31
C ILE A 72 4.17 2.83 2.52
N VAL A 73 4.94 2.88 3.60
CA VAL A 73 5.71 4.05 4.00
C VAL A 73 7.13 3.89 3.48
N THR A 74 7.60 4.88 2.74
CA THR A 74 8.94 4.82 2.13
C THR A 74 9.86 5.86 2.73
N LYS A 75 11.17 5.67 2.50
CA LYS A 75 12.20 6.57 3.03
C LYS A 75 12.11 7.97 2.42
N ASN A 76 11.93 8.04 1.10
CA ASN A 76 12.11 9.30 0.37
C ASN A 76 10.92 9.69 -0.50
N ASN A 77 9.96 8.80 -0.72
CA ASN A 77 8.91 9.02 -1.70
C ASN A 77 7.51 9.12 -1.09
N GLY A 78 7.44 9.29 0.23
CA GLY A 78 6.17 9.42 0.94
C GLY A 78 5.44 8.10 1.10
N ASN A 79 4.14 8.19 1.25
CA ASN A 79 3.30 7.05 1.53
C ASN A 79 2.45 6.71 0.31
N PHE A 80 2.34 5.42 0.02
CA PHE A 80 1.48 4.92 -1.05
C PHE A 80 0.34 4.14 -0.42
N ILE A 81 -0.90 4.51 -0.73
CA ILE A 81 -2.09 3.92 -0.13
C ILE A 81 -2.77 3.00 -1.13
N PHE A 82 -3.05 1.79 -0.70
CA PHE A 82 -3.66 0.76 -1.54
C PHE A 82 -4.80 0.07 -0.80
N SER A 83 -5.71 -0.48 -1.58
CA SER A 83 -6.66 -1.48 -1.13
C SER A 83 -6.60 -2.64 -2.10
N THR A 84 -6.64 -3.87 -1.61
CA THR A 84 -6.65 -5.04 -2.45
C THR A 84 -7.92 -5.85 -2.21
N ARG A 85 -8.18 -6.79 -3.09
CA ARG A 85 -9.34 -7.68 -2.94
C ARG A 85 -9.28 -8.48 -1.63
N ASP A 86 -8.07 -8.76 -1.13
CA ASP A 86 -7.88 -9.45 0.15
C ASP A 86 -6.71 -8.80 0.86
N ASN A 87 -6.99 -7.76 1.66
CA ASN A 87 -5.96 -7.00 2.34
C ASN A 87 -5.20 -7.83 3.38
N LYS A 88 -5.88 -8.73 4.08
CA LYS A 88 -5.21 -9.56 5.07
C LYS A 88 -4.19 -10.49 4.44
N LYS A 89 -4.57 -11.12 3.34
CA LYS A 89 -3.67 -12.01 2.60
C LYS A 89 -2.49 -11.22 2.02
N THR A 90 -2.78 -10.03 1.49
CA THR A 90 -1.75 -9.14 0.95
C THR A 90 -0.75 -8.74 2.02
N LEU A 91 -1.23 -8.34 3.19
CA LEU A 91 -0.37 -7.94 4.30
C LEU A 91 0.47 -9.12 4.82
N ARG A 92 -0.07 -10.33 4.84
CA ARG A 92 0.72 -11.51 5.20
C ARG A 92 1.84 -11.76 4.20
N ALA A 93 1.58 -11.57 2.91
CA ALA A 93 2.60 -11.70 1.89
C ALA A 93 3.69 -10.64 2.06
N ILE A 94 3.31 -9.41 2.36
CA ILE A 94 4.25 -8.30 2.61
C ILE A 94 5.11 -8.61 3.85
N ASN A 95 4.51 -9.19 4.88
CA ASN A 95 5.21 -9.49 6.13
C ASN A 95 6.38 -10.46 5.95
N LYS A 96 6.41 -11.21 4.87
CA LYS A 96 7.54 -12.06 4.52
C LYS A 96 8.80 -11.24 4.29
N TYR A 97 8.66 -10.00 3.80
CA TYR A 97 9.77 -9.13 3.43
C TYR A 97 9.92 -7.92 4.33
N VAL A 98 8.88 -7.53 5.04
CA VAL A 98 8.89 -6.42 6.00
C VAL A 98 8.70 -6.98 7.40
N ALA A 99 9.62 -6.66 8.31
CA ALA A 99 9.57 -7.17 9.67
C ALA A 99 8.25 -6.81 10.36
N SER A 100 7.74 -7.74 11.17
CA SER A 100 6.46 -7.54 11.87
C SER A 100 6.44 -6.28 12.73
N GLU A 101 7.58 -5.91 13.31
CA GLU A 101 7.70 -4.70 14.13
C GLU A 101 7.48 -3.42 13.33
N ASN A 102 7.64 -3.49 12.01
CA ASN A 102 7.42 -2.36 11.10
C ASN A 102 6.04 -2.42 10.44
N MET A 103 5.23 -3.40 10.79
CA MET A 103 3.86 -3.51 10.30
C MET A 103 2.91 -3.10 11.41
N VAL A 104 2.35 -1.91 11.28
CA VAL A 104 1.57 -1.25 12.33
C VAL A 104 0.08 -1.30 11.98
N ARG A 105 -0.73 -1.63 12.97
CA ARG A 105 -2.19 -1.52 12.86
C ARG A 105 -2.60 -0.22 13.52
N SER A 106 -3.53 0.49 12.90
CA SER A 106 -4.01 1.74 13.44
C SER A 106 -5.50 1.89 13.18
N LEU A 107 -6.26 2.15 14.25
CA LEU A 107 -7.66 2.54 14.12
C LEU A 107 -7.79 3.93 13.53
N SER A 108 -6.78 4.74 13.71
CA SER A 108 -6.86 6.17 13.45
C SER A 108 -5.91 6.66 12.36
N PHE A 109 -5.10 5.78 11.76
CA PHE A 109 -4.08 6.23 10.81
C PHE A 109 -4.68 7.09 9.70
N PHE A 110 -5.70 6.55 9.02
CA PHE A 110 -6.35 7.30 7.94
C PHE A 110 -7.18 8.46 8.47
N GLN A 111 -7.75 8.32 9.66
CA GLN A 111 -8.45 9.42 10.30
C GLN A 111 -7.49 10.56 10.63
N VAL A 112 -6.30 10.24 11.11
CA VAL A 112 -5.28 11.26 11.41
C VAL A 112 -4.88 11.98 10.13
N ILE A 113 -4.65 11.26 9.04
CA ILE A 113 -4.35 11.87 7.75
C ILE A 113 -5.51 12.75 7.29
N GLN A 114 -6.74 12.25 7.36
CA GLN A 114 -7.92 13.00 6.96
C GLN A 114 -8.10 14.25 7.83
N ARG A 115 -7.92 14.12 9.14
CA ARG A 115 -7.99 15.26 10.05
C ARG A 115 -6.92 16.28 9.74
N GLY A 116 -5.70 15.84 9.46
CA GLY A 116 -4.63 16.73 9.06
C GLY A 116 -4.97 17.52 7.81
N ILE A 117 -5.48 16.84 6.81
CA ILE A 117 -5.90 17.49 5.56
C ILE A 117 -7.06 18.46 5.82
N LYS A 118 -8.07 18.05 6.58
CA LYS A 118 -9.19 18.92 6.91
C LYS A 118 -8.76 20.12 7.73
N ALA A 119 -7.85 19.92 8.67
CA ALA A 119 -7.32 21.01 9.48
C ALA A 119 -6.59 22.02 8.63
N LEU A 120 -5.80 21.57 7.65
CA LEU A 120 -5.12 22.45 6.71
C LEU A 120 -6.11 23.29 5.91
N PHE A 121 -7.20 22.68 5.43
CA PHE A 121 -8.22 23.40 4.68
C PHE A 121 -9.03 24.35 5.55
N LYS A 122 -9.31 23.96 6.79
CA LYS A 122 -10.10 24.80 7.71
C LYS A 122 -9.34 26.02 8.22
N ARG A 123 -8.02 25.95 8.25
CA ARG A 123 -7.19 27.06 8.73
C ARG A 123 -7.13 28.24 7.77
N LYS A 124 -7.65 28.05 6.62
CA LYS A 124 -7.73 29.15 5.65
C LYS A 124 -8.94 30.04 5.94
#